data_3956763b98dc925d7f07a1bff05ecbb9
#
_entry.id   3956763b98dc925d7f07a1bff05ecbb9
#
_cell.length_a   1.000
_cell.length_b   1.000
_cell.length_c   1.000
_cell.angle_alpha   90.00
_cell.angle_beta   90.00
_cell.angle_gamma   90.00
#
_symmetry.space_group_name_H-M   'P 1'
#
loop_
_entity.id
_entity.type
_entity.pdbx_description
1 polymer ?
#
loop_
_entity_poly.entity_id
_entity_poly.type
_entity_poly.pdbx_seq_one_letter_code
_entity_poly.pdbx_strand_id
1 'polypeptide(L)'
;AYTKGKPHPMIDPEKRIECMESAVDDESTGVILLDIMLGYGSHEDMAGALIPTIEELKKKAEDAGRKVFFVATVCGTRKDFQGYDEAVKKLKDAGVIVCENNKLAVRTAIQAIGLDFEEPVKEIRTKKTAVVEKAEPSEKLMQLLSQKPKIINVGLKSFAEVAEDFGCEVVQYDWMPPAGGDVRLIRTLNFLRNYEGIDEANKRVIAKVVASQPVIKHVKRAKEVIPQIAEGKVILHAGPPIEYKNMPDPVQGSCVGAVLFEEWADNEADARALLESGEVKFIPCHHCNAVGPMGGITSANMPVFVVKNETDGNEAYCTMNEGIGKVLRFGAYSEEVVNRLRWMRDVLGPTLDRAITELGGLSVNPLVAKAVAMGDEFHQRNIAASLAFMKEVAPTITRLDMSEKDRYDVIKFLADTDQFFLNIMMATAKSVMDGARTITDGTIVTAMCRNGVEFGIRIAGMGDEWFTGPVNTPKGLYFTGYDEEDGCPDMGDSAITETFGVGGMAMIAAPAVTRFVGAGGYEDALRVSNEMAEITIDHNPNFIIPTWNFQGTCLGIDARLVVEKGITPVINTGIAHKIAGYGQVGAGTVHPPMECFEKAIVAYAKKLGFEA
;
A
#
# COMPACT_ATOMS: atom_id res chain seq x y z
N ALA A 1 -4.72 26.85 22.58
CA ALA A 1 -3.57 27.52 23.22
C ALA A 1 -3.22 26.89 24.57
N TYR A 2 -4.20 26.53 25.40
CA TYR A 2 -3.97 26.02 26.77
C TYR A 2 -3.51 24.58 26.87
N THR A 3 -3.60 23.79 25.79
CA THR A 3 -3.26 22.37 25.75
C THR A 3 -2.07 22.03 24.84
N LYS A 4 -1.49 23.01 24.13
CA LYS A 4 -0.39 22.75 23.22
C LYS A 4 0.92 22.44 24.00
N GLY A 5 1.30 21.17 24.00
CA GLY A 5 2.52 20.71 24.69
C GLY A 5 2.36 20.54 26.20
N LYS A 6 1.14 20.62 26.74
CA LYS A 6 0.81 20.41 28.17
C LYS A 6 -0.42 19.52 28.31
N PRO A 7 -0.58 18.81 29.44
CA PRO A 7 -1.80 18.08 29.75
C PRO A 7 -3.04 18.99 29.74
N HIS A 8 -4.20 18.38 29.52
CA HIS A 8 -5.46 19.11 29.55
C HIS A 8 -5.74 19.65 30.97
N PRO A 9 -6.23 20.89 31.14
CA PRO A 9 -6.51 21.50 32.47
C PRO A 9 -7.54 20.75 33.34
N MET A 10 -8.20 19.76 32.78
CA MET A 10 -9.10 18.86 33.50
C MET A 10 -8.31 17.71 34.19
N ILE A 11 -7.11 17.39 33.67
CA ILE A 11 -6.24 16.32 34.19
C ILE A 11 -5.16 16.90 35.10
N ASP A 12 -4.57 18.05 34.69
CA ASP A 12 -3.50 18.70 35.41
C ASP A 12 -3.95 20.09 35.89
N PRO A 13 -3.91 20.37 37.22
CA PRO A 13 -4.35 21.63 37.79
C PRO A 13 -3.38 22.81 37.53
N GLU A 14 -2.12 22.60 37.16
CA GLU A 14 -1.11 23.68 37.03
C GLU A 14 -1.61 24.87 36.21
N LYS A 15 -2.17 24.59 35.02
CA LYS A 15 -2.63 25.68 34.16
C LYS A 15 -3.83 26.44 34.70
N ARG A 16 -4.68 25.77 35.47
CA ARG A 16 -5.79 26.44 36.19
C ARG A 16 -5.27 27.36 37.29
N ILE A 17 -4.27 26.89 38.04
CA ILE A 17 -3.56 27.64 39.09
C ILE A 17 -2.92 28.90 38.49
N GLU A 18 -2.10 28.80 37.47
CA GLU A 18 -1.50 29.94 36.76
C GLU A 18 -2.56 30.97 36.31
N CYS A 19 -3.68 30.48 35.78
CA CYS A 19 -4.77 31.37 35.33
C CYS A 19 -5.47 32.08 36.51
N MET A 20 -5.69 31.42 37.64
CA MET A 20 -6.27 32.02 38.84
C MET A 20 -5.36 33.08 39.46
N GLU A 21 -4.05 32.78 39.56
CA GLU A 21 -3.04 33.70 40.03
C GLU A 21 -3.03 34.97 39.18
N SER A 22 -2.91 34.81 37.87
CA SER A 22 -2.93 35.92 36.91
C SER A 22 -4.23 36.75 36.97
N ALA A 23 -5.38 36.07 37.18
CA ALA A 23 -6.67 36.76 37.29
C ALA A 23 -6.80 37.57 38.57
N VAL A 24 -6.27 37.10 39.71
CA VAL A 24 -6.31 37.85 40.99
C VAL A 24 -5.31 39.02 40.97
N ASP A 25 -4.21 38.93 40.21
CA ASP A 25 -3.27 40.05 40.02
C ASP A 25 -3.88 41.19 39.19
N ASP A 26 -4.90 40.93 38.41
CA ASP A 26 -5.71 41.96 37.76
C ASP A 26 -6.68 42.59 38.76
N GLU A 27 -6.46 43.85 39.09
CA GLU A 27 -7.28 44.61 40.05
C GLU A 27 -8.76 44.72 39.64
N SER A 28 -9.07 44.55 38.37
CA SER A 28 -10.46 44.59 37.85
C SER A 28 -11.23 43.28 38.09
N THR A 29 -10.55 42.19 38.49
CA THR A 29 -11.19 40.91 38.74
C THR A 29 -11.91 40.87 40.08
N GLY A 30 -13.24 40.73 40.06
CA GLY A 30 -14.08 40.58 41.24
C GLY A 30 -14.60 39.18 41.49
N VAL A 31 -14.61 38.31 40.47
CA VAL A 31 -15.11 36.94 40.59
C VAL A 31 -14.40 36.01 39.62
N ILE A 32 -14.09 34.79 40.07
CA ILE A 32 -13.54 33.69 39.26
C ILE A 32 -14.56 32.55 39.21
N LEU A 33 -14.90 32.13 37.99
CA LEU A 33 -15.77 30.99 37.73
C LEU A 33 -14.93 29.75 37.49
N LEU A 34 -15.25 28.64 38.15
CA LEU A 34 -14.57 27.35 38.04
C LEU A 34 -15.55 26.25 37.65
N ASP A 35 -15.09 25.32 36.90
CA ASP A 35 -15.74 24.04 36.65
C ASP A 35 -14.87 22.88 37.19
N ILE A 36 -15.42 21.99 37.99
CA ILE A 36 -14.76 20.81 38.52
C ILE A 36 -15.39 19.62 37.84
N MET A 37 -14.57 18.92 37.05
CA MET A 37 -15.01 17.73 36.31
C MET A 37 -14.61 16.47 37.08
N LEU A 38 -15.56 15.54 37.24
CA LEU A 38 -15.31 14.20 37.79
C LEU A 38 -15.35 13.15 36.69
N GLY A 39 -14.87 11.95 36.95
CA GLY A 39 -14.85 10.81 36.04
C GLY A 39 -13.45 10.32 35.73
N TYR A 40 -13.36 9.23 34.99
CA TYR A 40 -12.09 8.52 34.71
C TYR A 40 -11.06 9.31 33.91
N GLY A 41 -11.50 10.28 33.13
CA GLY A 41 -10.61 11.15 32.34
C GLY A 41 -10.21 12.43 33.03
N SER A 42 -10.51 12.61 34.32
CA SER A 42 -10.27 13.83 35.11
C SER A 42 -9.23 13.56 36.22
N HIS A 43 -8.73 14.64 36.80
CA HIS A 43 -7.84 14.59 37.97
C HIS A 43 -8.49 13.82 39.12
N GLU A 44 -7.70 13.06 39.88
CA GLU A 44 -8.20 12.25 40.99
C GLU A 44 -8.90 13.05 42.10
N ASP A 45 -8.43 14.28 42.37
CA ASP A 45 -9.05 15.23 43.30
C ASP A 45 -8.78 16.67 42.85
N MET A 46 -9.45 17.12 41.80
CA MET A 46 -9.29 18.49 41.30
C MET A 46 -9.71 19.54 42.30
N ALA A 47 -10.77 19.29 43.07
CA ALA A 47 -11.22 20.21 44.12
C ALA A 47 -10.13 20.39 45.19
N GLY A 48 -9.58 19.29 45.72
CA GLY A 48 -8.50 19.35 46.70
C GLY A 48 -7.22 20.00 46.19
N ALA A 49 -6.89 19.78 44.91
CA ALA A 49 -5.69 20.37 44.28
C ALA A 49 -5.75 21.88 44.12
N LEU A 50 -6.96 22.46 43.90
CA LEU A 50 -7.15 23.91 43.72
C LEU A 50 -7.34 24.68 45.01
N ILE A 51 -7.81 24.06 46.11
CA ILE A 51 -8.15 24.73 47.38
C ILE A 51 -7.00 25.50 47.99
N PRO A 52 -5.76 24.98 48.12
CA PRO A 52 -4.65 25.75 48.70
C PRO A 52 -4.42 27.06 47.97
N THR A 53 -4.45 27.04 46.62
CA THR A 53 -4.32 28.27 45.82
C THR A 53 -5.51 29.21 45.98
N ILE A 54 -6.73 28.70 46.04
CA ILE A 54 -7.94 29.51 46.26
C ILE A 54 -7.85 30.25 47.60
N GLU A 55 -7.45 29.58 48.68
CA GLU A 55 -7.30 30.16 49.99
C GLU A 55 -6.22 31.25 50.04
N GLU A 56 -5.05 30.98 49.42
CA GLU A 56 -3.96 31.93 49.29
C GLU A 56 -4.39 33.18 48.51
N LEU A 57 -5.03 32.99 47.37
CA LEU A 57 -5.48 34.09 46.50
C LEU A 57 -6.58 34.92 47.14
N LYS A 58 -7.49 34.32 47.91
CA LYS A 58 -8.48 35.07 48.72
C LYS A 58 -7.80 35.96 49.75
N LYS A 59 -6.82 35.40 50.48
CA LYS A 59 -6.05 36.17 51.45
C LYS A 59 -5.24 37.28 50.78
N LYS A 60 -4.59 37.03 49.68
CA LYS A 60 -3.86 38.04 48.87
C LYS A 60 -4.77 39.20 48.47
N ALA A 61 -5.98 38.92 48.02
CA ALA A 61 -6.94 39.94 47.67
C ALA A 61 -7.41 40.75 48.92
N GLU A 62 -7.68 40.06 50.04
CA GLU A 62 -8.06 40.69 51.30
C GLU A 62 -6.97 41.62 51.84
N ASP A 63 -5.73 41.18 51.83
CA ASP A 63 -4.56 41.97 52.26
C ASP A 63 -4.38 43.24 51.39
N ALA A 64 -4.83 43.18 50.10
CA ALA A 64 -4.88 44.32 49.19
C ALA A 64 -6.17 45.15 49.31
N GLY A 65 -7.02 44.89 50.31
CA GLY A 65 -8.28 45.62 50.55
C GLY A 65 -9.38 45.29 49.51
N ARG A 66 -9.24 44.18 48.79
CA ARG A 66 -10.19 43.73 47.76
C ARG A 66 -10.90 42.45 48.19
N LYS A 67 -12.00 42.15 47.55
CA LYS A 67 -12.70 40.88 47.73
C LYS A 67 -12.90 40.22 46.37
N VAL A 68 -12.34 39.02 46.21
CA VAL A 68 -12.52 38.20 45.02
C VAL A 68 -13.36 36.97 45.39
N PHE A 69 -14.46 36.77 44.67
CA PHE A 69 -15.34 35.63 44.88
C PHE A 69 -14.92 34.46 43.98
N PHE A 70 -15.00 33.25 44.51
CA PHE A 70 -14.85 32.02 43.74
C PHE A 70 -16.20 31.33 43.68
N VAL A 71 -16.65 31.06 42.44
CA VAL A 71 -17.93 30.39 42.18
C VAL A 71 -17.63 29.14 41.36
N ALA A 72 -18.13 27.98 41.74
CA ALA A 72 -17.86 26.74 41.08
C ALA A 72 -19.11 25.92 40.75
N THR A 73 -19.00 25.10 39.70
CA THR A 73 -19.90 23.97 39.45
C THR A 73 -19.12 22.69 39.49
N VAL A 74 -19.76 21.60 39.95
CA VAL A 74 -19.21 20.26 39.92
C VAL A 74 -19.99 19.45 38.88
N CYS A 75 -19.32 19.01 37.83
CA CYS A 75 -19.87 18.18 36.75
C CYS A 75 -19.45 16.73 36.96
N GLY A 76 -20.40 15.88 37.31
CA GLY A 76 -20.17 14.49 37.62
C GLY A 76 -21.38 13.85 38.28
N THR A 77 -21.21 12.63 38.73
CA THR A 77 -22.24 11.84 39.41
C THR A 77 -21.76 11.37 40.77
N ARG A 78 -22.70 10.94 41.62
CA ARG A 78 -22.35 10.30 42.90
C ARG A 78 -21.66 8.95 42.77
N LYS A 79 -21.62 8.39 41.57
CA LYS A 79 -20.92 7.13 41.26
C LYS A 79 -19.47 7.33 40.81
N ASP A 80 -19.06 8.57 40.54
CA ASP A 80 -17.69 8.87 40.19
C ASP A 80 -16.78 8.62 41.41
N PHE A 81 -15.63 8.01 41.15
CA PHE A 81 -14.74 7.55 42.23
C PHE A 81 -14.15 8.68 43.07
N GLN A 82 -14.10 9.88 42.53
CA GLN A 82 -13.66 11.08 43.28
C GLN A 82 -14.64 11.54 44.38
N GLY A 83 -15.89 11.07 44.35
CA GLY A 83 -16.92 11.44 45.32
C GLY A 83 -17.50 12.83 45.05
N TYR A 84 -18.68 12.91 44.41
CA TYR A 84 -19.35 14.17 44.09
C TYR A 84 -19.65 15.00 45.32
N ASP A 85 -20.29 14.41 46.34
CA ASP A 85 -20.68 15.11 47.58
C ASP A 85 -19.45 15.60 48.37
N GLU A 86 -18.35 14.82 48.31
CA GLU A 86 -17.08 15.19 48.93
C GLU A 86 -16.39 16.37 48.26
N ALA A 87 -16.34 16.39 46.92
CA ALA A 87 -15.80 17.50 46.15
C ALA A 87 -16.59 18.80 46.41
N VAL A 88 -17.94 18.72 46.43
CA VAL A 88 -18.80 19.85 46.77
C VAL A 88 -18.53 20.35 48.19
N LYS A 89 -18.36 19.44 49.16
CA LYS A 89 -18.08 19.78 50.56
C LYS A 89 -16.72 20.48 50.68
N LYS A 90 -15.66 19.94 50.10
CA LYS A 90 -14.31 20.54 50.11
C LYS A 90 -14.32 21.98 49.60
N LEU A 91 -14.98 22.23 48.47
CA LEU A 91 -15.10 23.58 47.91
C LEU A 91 -15.87 24.53 48.81
N LYS A 92 -16.98 24.08 49.39
CA LYS A 92 -17.77 24.91 50.33
C LYS A 92 -16.99 25.22 51.60
N ASP A 93 -16.26 24.26 52.15
CA ASP A 93 -15.46 24.46 53.37
C ASP A 93 -14.32 25.48 53.12
N ALA A 94 -13.78 25.56 51.88
CA ALA A 94 -12.82 26.58 51.43
C ALA A 94 -13.50 27.94 51.08
N GLY A 95 -14.81 28.07 51.33
CA GLY A 95 -15.58 29.28 51.07
C GLY A 95 -15.77 29.59 49.59
N VAL A 96 -15.79 28.57 48.72
CA VAL A 96 -16.22 28.67 47.33
C VAL A 96 -17.73 28.55 47.25
N ILE A 97 -18.39 29.37 46.46
CA ILE A 97 -19.85 29.32 46.24
C ILE A 97 -20.11 28.23 45.20
N VAL A 98 -20.64 27.07 45.62
CA VAL A 98 -20.92 25.95 44.71
C VAL A 98 -22.37 25.99 44.25
N CYS A 99 -22.54 26.02 42.91
CA CYS A 99 -23.85 26.06 42.26
C CYS A 99 -24.17 24.72 41.59
N GLU A 100 -25.47 24.38 41.50
CA GLU A 100 -25.96 23.13 40.92
C GLU A 100 -25.76 23.03 39.41
N ASN A 101 -25.66 24.15 38.71
CA ASN A 101 -25.47 24.20 37.28
C ASN A 101 -24.79 25.50 36.85
N ASN A 102 -24.25 25.51 35.63
CA ASN A 102 -23.50 26.63 35.10
C ASN A 102 -24.33 27.89 34.94
N LYS A 103 -25.64 27.79 34.63
CA LYS A 103 -26.53 28.96 34.55
C LYS A 103 -26.63 29.67 35.90
N LEU A 104 -26.79 28.88 36.96
CA LEU A 104 -26.86 29.42 38.32
C LEU A 104 -25.52 30.00 38.76
N ALA A 105 -24.41 29.36 38.40
CA ALA A 105 -23.05 29.83 38.70
C ALA A 105 -22.78 31.21 38.06
N VAL A 106 -23.14 31.39 36.79
CA VAL A 106 -22.99 32.68 36.09
C VAL A 106 -23.83 33.77 36.74
N ARG A 107 -25.09 33.48 37.10
CA ARG A 107 -25.96 34.44 37.83
C ARG A 107 -25.35 34.82 39.17
N THR A 108 -24.94 33.83 39.93
CA THR A 108 -24.33 34.04 41.26
C THR A 108 -23.06 34.88 41.14
N ALA A 109 -22.24 34.64 40.12
CA ALA A 109 -21.03 35.42 39.86
C ALA A 109 -21.36 36.91 39.57
N ILE A 110 -22.34 37.17 38.70
CA ILE A 110 -22.79 38.53 38.37
C ILE A 110 -23.34 39.25 39.62
N GLN A 111 -24.15 38.54 40.40
CA GLN A 111 -24.69 39.11 41.65
C GLN A 111 -23.61 39.36 42.72
N ALA A 112 -22.60 38.48 42.82
CA ALA A 112 -21.49 38.62 43.78
C ALA A 112 -20.68 39.92 43.59
N ILE A 113 -20.62 40.43 42.36
CA ILE A 113 -19.96 41.72 42.03
C ILE A 113 -20.94 42.91 41.97
N GLY A 114 -22.17 42.73 42.45
CA GLY A 114 -23.15 43.79 42.58
C GLY A 114 -23.85 44.21 41.29
N LEU A 115 -23.82 43.34 40.25
CA LEU A 115 -24.54 43.55 39.00
C LEU A 115 -25.86 42.78 38.99
N ASP A 116 -26.91 43.38 38.43
CA ASP A 116 -28.17 42.70 38.18
C ASP A 116 -28.18 42.04 36.81
N PHE A 117 -28.72 40.83 36.74
CA PHE A 117 -28.91 40.08 35.52
C PHE A 117 -30.39 40.02 35.15
N GLU A 118 -30.79 40.79 34.13
CA GLU A 118 -32.11 40.63 33.52
C GLU A 118 -32.05 39.46 32.50
N GLU A 119 -32.84 38.41 32.73
CA GLU A 119 -33.03 37.39 31.70
C GLU A 119 -33.71 38.00 30.48
N PRO A 120 -33.10 37.87 29.29
CA PRO A 120 -33.88 38.19 28.10
C PRO A 120 -35.09 37.26 28.08
N VAL A 121 -36.28 37.83 28.11
CA VAL A 121 -37.52 37.06 27.95
C VAL A 121 -37.51 36.48 26.55
N LYS A 122 -36.99 35.24 26.39
CA LYS A 122 -37.25 34.47 25.20
C LYS A 122 -38.76 34.19 25.22
N GLU A 123 -39.49 34.83 24.32
CA GLU A 123 -40.80 34.30 23.95
C GLU A 123 -40.59 32.83 23.55
N ILE A 124 -40.85 31.95 24.48
CA ILE A 124 -41.01 30.55 24.18
C ILE A 124 -42.28 30.50 23.32
N ARG A 125 -42.11 30.54 21.99
CA ARG A 125 -43.18 30.09 21.11
C ARG A 125 -43.42 28.63 21.48
N THR A 126 -44.30 28.41 22.45
CA THR A 126 -44.87 27.12 22.72
C THR A 126 -45.59 26.72 21.44
N LYS A 127 -44.91 25.97 20.54
CA LYS A 127 -45.64 25.10 19.64
C LYS A 127 -46.58 24.35 20.57
N LYS A 128 -47.92 24.56 20.40
CA LYS A 128 -48.88 23.67 21.02
C LYS A 128 -48.39 22.27 20.79
N THR A 129 -47.86 21.64 21.80
CA THR A 129 -47.54 20.23 21.78
C THR A 129 -48.88 19.58 21.49
N ALA A 130 -49.05 19.04 20.28
CA ALA A 130 -50.15 18.14 20.03
C ALA A 130 -50.08 17.13 21.18
N VAL A 131 -51.23 16.92 21.84
CA VAL A 131 -51.35 15.86 22.84
C VAL A 131 -50.99 14.61 22.08
N VAL A 132 -49.76 14.11 22.29
CA VAL A 132 -49.34 12.84 21.72
C VAL A 132 -50.19 11.80 22.48
N GLU A 133 -51.21 11.29 21.85
CA GLU A 133 -51.89 10.08 22.33
C GLU A 133 -50.75 9.08 22.62
N LYS A 134 -50.81 8.44 23.81
CA LYS A 134 -49.89 7.40 24.15
C LYS A 134 -49.98 6.33 23.05
N ALA A 135 -49.08 6.39 22.08
CA ALA A 135 -48.94 5.34 21.10
C ALA A 135 -48.48 4.09 21.82
N GLU A 136 -49.15 3.00 21.62
CA GLU A 136 -48.68 1.68 22.03
C GLU A 136 -47.28 1.46 21.40
N PRO A 137 -46.26 1.01 22.16
CA PRO A 137 -44.94 0.80 21.61
C PRO A 137 -44.99 -0.25 20.51
N SER A 138 -44.37 0.02 19.37
CA SER A 138 -44.36 -0.94 18.25
C SER A 138 -43.72 -2.26 18.67
N GLU A 139 -44.18 -3.38 18.12
CA GLU A 139 -43.58 -4.71 18.35
C GLU A 139 -42.05 -4.70 18.13
N LYS A 140 -41.59 -3.98 17.11
CA LYS A 140 -40.14 -3.82 16.83
C LYS A 140 -39.39 -3.14 17.96
N LEU A 141 -39.98 -2.13 18.60
CA LEU A 141 -39.40 -1.44 19.75
C LEU A 141 -39.36 -2.37 20.97
N MET A 142 -40.43 -3.13 21.19
CA MET A 142 -40.48 -4.11 22.29
C MET A 142 -39.51 -5.25 22.07
N GLN A 143 -39.32 -5.73 20.85
CA GLN A 143 -38.27 -6.70 20.49
C GLN A 143 -36.87 -6.15 20.76
N LEU A 144 -36.58 -4.91 20.36
CA LEU A 144 -35.28 -4.28 20.62
C LEU A 144 -35.00 -4.17 22.12
N LEU A 145 -36.01 -3.86 22.94
CA LEU A 145 -35.86 -3.73 24.40
C LEU A 145 -35.79 -5.09 25.13
N SER A 146 -36.29 -6.16 24.53
CA SER A 146 -36.29 -7.52 25.12
C SER A 146 -35.11 -8.39 24.72
N GLN A 147 -34.31 -7.96 23.75
CA GLN A 147 -33.15 -8.69 23.25
C GLN A 147 -31.85 -7.98 23.62
N LYS A 148 -30.74 -8.73 23.71
CA LYS A 148 -29.41 -8.13 23.78
C LYS A 148 -29.17 -7.35 22.48
N PRO A 149 -28.75 -6.08 22.55
CA PRO A 149 -28.49 -5.30 21.37
C PRO A 149 -27.34 -5.90 20.56
N LYS A 150 -27.50 -5.95 19.24
CA LYS A 150 -26.42 -6.16 18.28
C LYS A 150 -25.92 -4.80 17.86
N ILE A 151 -24.64 -4.55 18.06
CA ILE A 151 -24.03 -3.23 17.88
C ILE A 151 -23.10 -3.28 16.66
N ILE A 152 -23.22 -2.31 15.77
CA ILE A 152 -22.17 -2.02 14.78
C ILE A 152 -21.44 -0.78 15.29
N ASN A 153 -20.17 -0.95 15.67
CA ASN A 153 -19.33 0.17 16.06
C ASN A 153 -18.53 0.66 14.84
N VAL A 154 -18.60 1.95 14.58
CA VAL A 154 -17.87 2.60 13.48
C VAL A 154 -16.91 3.62 14.09
N GLY A 155 -15.60 3.41 13.90
CA GLY A 155 -14.56 4.28 14.44
C GLY A 155 -13.76 3.64 15.56
N LEU A 156 -13.65 4.32 16.71
CA LEU A 156 -12.75 3.92 17.80
C LEU A 156 -13.10 2.54 18.38
N LYS A 157 -12.16 1.61 18.31
CA LYS A 157 -12.30 0.24 18.78
C LYS A 157 -12.61 0.16 20.28
N SER A 158 -12.13 1.11 21.09
CA SER A 158 -12.40 1.16 22.53
C SER A 158 -13.90 1.21 22.88
N PHE A 159 -14.75 1.75 22.01
CA PHE A 159 -16.20 1.72 22.20
C PHE A 159 -16.78 0.31 21.95
N ALA A 160 -16.23 -0.44 21.00
CA ALA A 160 -16.60 -1.83 20.75
C ALA A 160 -16.24 -2.69 21.96
N GLU A 161 -15.01 -2.58 22.47
CA GLU A 161 -14.49 -3.33 23.61
C GLU A 161 -15.37 -3.14 24.85
N VAL A 162 -15.76 -1.89 25.15
CA VAL A 162 -16.68 -1.63 26.26
C VAL A 162 -18.04 -2.31 26.07
N ALA A 163 -18.59 -2.28 24.87
CA ALA A 163 -19.89 -2.92 24.60
C ALA A 163 -19.79 -4.46 24.68
N GLU A 164 -18.69 -5.05 24.25
CA GLU A 164 -18.38 -6.47 24.37
C GLU A 164 -18.24 -6.90 25.84
N ASP A 165 -17.57 -6.09 26.68
CA ASP A 165 -17.43 -6.33 28.12
C ASP A 165 -18.80 -6.36 28.82
N PHE A 166 -19.77 -5.61 28.33
CA PHE A 166 -21.17 -5.68 28.78
C PHE A 166 -21.97 -6.81 28.13
N GLY A 167 -21.33 -7.67 27.34
CA GLY A 167 -21.91 -8.86 26.75
C GLY A 167 -22.79 -8.60 25.54
N CYS A 168 -22.58 -7.50 24.83
CA CYS A 168 -23.21 -7.25 23.54
C CYS A 168 -22.47 -8.00 22.42
N GLU A 169 -23.20 -8.39 21.37
CA GLU A 169 -22.61 -8.82 20.11
C GLU A 169 -22.22 -7.58 19.32
N VAL A 170 -20.90 -7.36 19.08
CA VAL A 170 -20.39 -6.17 18.42
C VAL A 170 -19.69 -6.54 17.12
N VAL A 171 -20.02 -5.82 16.07
CA VAL A 171 -19.27 -5.81 14.80
C VAL A 171 -18.49 -4.49 14.75
N GLN A 172 -17.18 -4.57 14.83
CA GLN A 172 -16.30 -3.42 14.65
C GLN A 172 -16.12 -3.13 13.17
N TYR A 173 -16.35 -1.89 12.76
CA TYR A 173 -16.03 -1.39 11.44
C TYR A 173 -14.99 -0.27 11.53
N ASP A 174 -13.79 -0.56 11.05
CA ASP A 174 -12.68 0.40 11.04
C ASP A 174 -12.87 1.37 9.88
N TRP A 175 -13.67 2.40 10.11
CA TRP A 175 -13.93 3.42 9.11
C TRP A 175 -12.77 4.42 9.03
N MET A 176 -12.33 4.66 7.80
CA MET A 176 -11.43 5.76 7.47
C MET A 176 -12.09 6.68 6.44
N PRO A 177 -11.84 8.01 6.49
CA PRO A 177 -12.37 8.89 5.47
C PRO A 177 -11.80 8.52 4.10
N PRO A 178 -12.62 8.46 3.03
CA PRO A 178 -12.12 8.19 1.68
C PRO A 178 -10.96 9.14 1.32
N ALA A 179 -9.94 8.62 0.64
CA ALA A 179 -8.75 9.38 0.23
C ALA A 179 -8.07 10.17 1.38
N GLY A 180 -8.03 9.58 2.59
CA GLY A 180 -7.45 10.23 3.77
C GLY A 180 -8.14 11.54 4.18
N GLY A 181 -9.31 11.86 3.63
CA GLY A 181 -10.06 13.10 3.86
C GLY A 181 -9.68 14.26 2.92
N ASP A 182 -8.85 14.04 1.91
CA ASP A 182 -8.54 15.07 0.90
C ASP A 182 -9.78 15.39 0.07
N VAL A 183 -10.28 16.63 0.21
CA VAL A 183 -11.53 17.08 -0.42
C VAL A 183 -11.43 17.08 -1.96
N ARG A 184 -10.27 17.39 -2.52
CA ARG A 184 -10.05 17.37 -3.97
C ARG A 184 -10.13 15.94 -4.50
N LEU A 185 -9.46 15.00 -3.86
CA LEU A 185 -9.50 13.59 -4.22
C LEU A 185 -10.89 12.99 -4.03
N ILE A 186 -11.60 13.35 -2.95
CA ILE A 186 -13.00 12.91 -2.73
C ILE A 186 -13.91 13.39 -3.86
N ARG A 187 -13.77 14.65 -4.30
CA ARG A 187 -14.54 15.19 -5.43
C ARG A 187 -14.21 14.47 -6.74
N THR A 188 -12.92 14.21 -6.99
CA THR A 188 -12.45 13.45 -8.15
C THR A 188 -13.03 12.04 -8.17
N LEU A 189 -12.96 11.33 -7.03
CA LEU A 189 -13.53 9.99 -6.89
C LEU A 189 -15.05 9.98 -7.11
N ASN A 190 -15.77 10.95 -6.54
CA ASN A 190 -17.20 11.07 -6.74
C ASN A 190 -17.57 11.34 -8.21
N PHE A 191 -16.80 12.17 -8.91
CA PHE A 191 -16.98 12.39 -10.34
C PHE A 191 -16.78 11.09 -11.13
N LEU A 192 -15.64 10.40 -10.92
CA LEU A 192 -15.30 9.16 -11.64
C LEU A 192 -16.28 8.02 -11.33
N ARG A 193 -16.82 7.94 -10.11
CA ARG A 193 -17.81 6.93 -9.72
C ARG A 193 -19.15 7.13 -10.43
N ASN A 194 -19.54 8.37 -10.65
CA ASN A 194 -20.81 8.70 -11.30
C ASN A 194 -20.67 8.88 -12.83
N TYR A 195 -19.47 8.78 -13.38
CA TYR A 195 -19.25 8.91 -14.81
C TYR A 195 -19.66 7.62 -15.53
N GLU A 196 -20.61 7.73 -16.46
CA GLU A 196 -21.15 6.60 -17.19
C GLU A 196 -20.06 5.90 -18.03
N GLY A 197 -20.01 4.58 -17.98
CA GLY A 197 -19.15 3.75 -18.82
C GLY A 197 -17.82 3.31 -18.18
N ILE A 198 -17.34 3.93 -17.10
CA ILE A 198 -16.05 3.52 -16.46
C ILE A 198 -16.14 2.09 -15.92
N ASP A 199 -17.21 1.77 -15.18
CA ASP A 199 -17.36 0.44 -14.58
C ASP A 199 -17.53 -0.65 -15.65
N GLU A 200 -18.24 -0.35 -16.73
CA GLU A 200 -18.37 -1.28 -17.87
C GLU A 200 -17.03 -1.42 -18.63
N ALA A 201 -16.23 -0.36 -18.76
CA ALA A 201 -14.89 -0.44 -19.33
C ALA A 201 -13.98 -1.32 -18.45
N ASN A 202 -14.00 -1.12 -17.13
CA ASN A 202 -13.26 -1.95 -16.17
C ASN A 202 -13.64 -3.44 -16.29
N LYS A 203 -14.93 -3.76 -16.34
CA LYS A 203 -15.39 -5.15 -16.55
C LYS A 203 -14.90 -5.74 -17.88
N ARG A 204 -14.87 -4.95 -18.96
CA ARG A 204 -14.34 -5.40 -20.26
C ARG A 204 -12.84 -5.68 -20.19
N VAL A 205 -12.06 -4.85 -19.45
CA VAL A 205 -10.63 -5.11 -19.20
C VAL A 205 -10.46 -6.47 -18.52
N ILE A 206 -11.22 -6.73 -17.45
CA ILE A 206 -11.17 -8.00 -16.72
C ILE A 206 -11.55 -9.17 -17.61
N ALA A 207 -12.65 -9.04 -18.36
CA ALA A 207 -13.09 -10.10 -19.28
C ALA A 207 -12.01 -10.45 -20.32
N LYS A 208 -11.27 -9.47 -20.83
CA LYS A 208 -10.12 -9.71 -21.72
C LYS A 208 -8.98 -10.45 -21.02
N VAL A 209 -8.61 -10.06 -19.80
CA VAL A 209 -7.59 -10.75 -19.03
C VAL A 209 -7.97 -12.22 -18.80
N VAL A 210 -9.20 -12.48 -18.37
CA VAL A 210 -9.70 -13.85 -18.10
C VAL A 210 -9.75 -14.71 -19.37
N ALA A 211 -10.11 -14.11 -20.51
CA ALA A 211 -10.21 -14.81 -21.80
C ALA A 211 -8.86 -15.02 -22.50
N SER A 212 -7.79 -14.39 -22.02
CA SER A 212 -6.48 -14.42 -22.68
C SER A 212 -5.85 -15.82 -22.68
N GLN A 213 -5.21 -16.17 -23.79
CA GLN A 213 -4.55 -17.46 -24.01
C GLN A 213 -3.06 -17.23 -24.34
N PRO A 214 -2.22 -16.96 -23.32
CA PRO A 214 -0.79 -16.79 -23.53
C PRO A 214 -0.10 -18.13 -23.81
N VAL A 215 0.78 -18.14 -24.82
CA VAL A 215 1.54 -19.30 -25.26
C VAL A 215 3.00 -18.91 -25.44
N ILE A 216 3.93 -19.66 -24.84
CA ILE A 216 5.35 -19.52 -25.11
C ILE A 216 5.59 -20.09 -26.52
N LYS A 217 6.00 -19.25 -27.45
CA LYS A 217 6.22 -19.63 -28.84
C LYS A 217 7.67 -19.94 -29.15
N HIS A 218 8.56 -19.11 -28.66
CA HIS A 218 9.97 -19.16 -29.02
C HIS A 218 10.86 -18.65 -27.88
N VAL A 219 12.16 -18.92 -28.02
CA VAL A 219 13.24 -18.18 -27.40
C VAL A 219 14.13 -17.64 -28.53
N LYS A 220 14.23 -16.34 -28.66
CA LYS A 220 14.96 -15.67 -29.75
C LYS A 220 15.96 -14.66 -29.17
N ARG A 221 16.97 -14.27 -29.96
CA ARG A 221 17.76 -13.08 -29.59
C ARG A 221 16.87 -11.85 -29.65
N ALA A 222 17.02 -10.95 -28.70
CA ALA A 222 16.14 -9.80 -28.57
C ALA A 222 16.06 -8.98 -29.87
N LYS A 223 17.16 -8.79 -30.58
CA LYS A 223 17.21 -8.09 -31.87
C LYS A 223 16.37 -8.73 -32.99
N GLU A 224 16.04 -9.99 -32.89
CA GLU A 224 15.26 -10.71 -33.91
C GLU A 224 13.76 -10.44 -33.76
N VAL A 225 13.32 -10.01 -32.57
CA VAL A 225 11.90 -9.87 -32.22
C VAL A 225 11.53 -8.48 -31.66
N ILE A 226 12.51 -7.67 -31.27
CA ILE A 226 12.32 -6.30 -30.76
C ILE A 226 12.94 -5.30 -31.74
N PRO A 227 12.15 -4.68 -32.62
CA PRO A 227 12.68 -3.80 -33.67
C PRO A 227 13.50 -2.62 -33.15
N GLN A 228 13.17 -2.10 -31.96
CA GLN A 228 13.81 -0.91 -31.37
C GLN A 228 15.30 -1.14 -30.99
N ILE A 229 15.73 -2.41 -30.84
CA ILE A 229 17.11 -2.77 -30.50
C ILE A 229 17.80 -3.56 -31.59
N ALA A 230 17.18 -3.68 -32.76
CA ALA A 230 17.73 -4.43 -33.88
C ALA A 230 19.00 -3.80 -34.45
N GLU A 231 19.09 -2.47 -34.39
CA GLU A 231 20.19 -1.69 -34.93
C GLU A 231 20.76 -0.72 -33.89
N GLY A 232 22.06 -0.50 -33.92
CA GLY A 232 22.76 0.43 -33.03
C GLY A 232 23.03 -0.13 -31.64
N LYS A 233 23.55 0.75 -30.76
CA LYS A 233 23.80 0.43 -29.36
C LYS A 233 22.60 0.86 -28.54
N VAL A 234 21.66 -0.05 -28.30
CA VAL A 234 20.44 0.19 -27.56
C VAL A 234 20.35 -0.79 -26.39
N ILE A 235 20.04 -0.29 -25.20
CA ILE A 235 19.78 -1.06 -23.99
C ILE A 235 18.36 -0.76 -23.52
N LEU A 236 17.56 -1.81 -23.30
CA LEU A 236 16.30 -1.67 -22.57
C LEU A 236 16.57 -1.73 -21.06
N HIS A 237 15.78 -1.01 -20.29
CA HIS A 237 15.85 -1.00 -18.82
C HIS A 237 14.47 -1.12 -18.20
N ALA A 238 14.40 -1.58 -16.94
CA ALA A 238 13.16 -1.61 -16.18
C ALA A 238 12.69 -0.21 -15.75
N GLY A 239 11.40 -0.11 -15.50
CA GLY A 239 10.76 1.06 -14.92
C GLY A 239 10.43 2.18 -15.91
N PRO A 240 9.97 3.33 -15.38
CA PRO A 240 9.74 4.54 -16.16
C PRO A 240 11.02 5.06 -16.81
N PRO A 241 10.94 5.97 -17.82
CA PRO A 241 12.12 6.54 -18.47
C PRO A 241 13.10 7.14 -17.46
N ILE A 242 14.38 6.82 -17.61
CA ILE A 242 15.47 7.35 -16.78
C ILE A 242 16.76 7.49 -17.61
N GLU A 243 17.52 8.55 -17.38
CA GLU A 243 18.83 8.72 -17.98
C GLU A 243 19.88 7.89 -17.22
N TYR A 244 20.88 7.35 -17.92
CA TYR A 244 21.93 6.50 -17.35
C TYR A 244 22.57 7.10 -16.08
N LYS A 245 22.93 8.39 -16.11
CA LYS A 245 23.57 9.07 -14.97
C LYS A 245 22.73 9.11 -13.69
N ASN A 246 21.40 8.94 -13.82
CA ASN A 246 20.45 8.97 -12.71
C ASN A 246 20.08 7.56 -12.24
N MET A 247 20.53 6.51 -12.94
CA MET A 247 20.27 5.12 -12.56
C MET A 247 21.05 4.78 -11.28
N PRO A 248 20.48 3.97 -10.36
CA PRO A 248 21.22 3.49 -9.19
C PRO A 248 22.38 2.57 -9.62
N ASP A 249 23.41 2.49 -8.78
CA ASP A 249 24.65 1.76 -9.10
C ASP A 249 24.45 0.30 -9.56
N PRO A 250 23.55 -0.54 -8.97
CA PRO A 250 23.31 -1.86 -9.49
C PRO A 250 22.71 -1.88 -10.91
N VAL A 251 21.89 -0.89 -11.29
CA VAL A 251 21.39 -0.79 -12.67
C VAL A 251 22.50 -0.36 -13.62
N GLN A 252 23.35 0.61 -13.20
CA GLN A 252 24.53 0.98 -13.98
C GLN A 252 25.49 -0.19 -14.15
N GLY A 253 25.72 -1.01 -13.09
CA GLY A 253 26.50 -2.24 -13.18
C GLY A 253 25.92 -3.24 -14.17
N SER A 254 24.59 -3.40 -14.20
CA SER A 254 23.92 -4.24 -15.20
C SER A 254 24.13 -3.71 -16.64
N CYS A 255 24.15 -2.39 -16.83
CA CYS A 255 24.46 -1.77 -18.13
C CYS A 255 25.93 -2.04 -18.55
N VAL A 256 26.88 -1.95 -17.60
CA VAL A 256 28.29 -2.33 -17.85
C VAL A 256 28.39 -3.78 -18.31
N GLY A 257 27.72 -4.70 -17.62
CA GLY A 257 27.70 -6.11 -18.00
C GLY A 257 27.07 -6.34 -19.39
N ALA A 258 26.04 -5.60 -19.76
CA ALA A 258 25.44 -5.67 -21.10
C ALA A 258 26.43 -5.19 -22.19
N VAL A 259 27.15 -4.09 -21.95
CA VAL A 259 28.18 -3.57 -22.86
C VAL A 259 29.30 -4.60 -23.07
N LEU A 260 29.76 -5.23 -22.00
CA LEU A 260 30.78 -6.29 -22.06
C LEU A 260 30.27 -7.57 -22.75
N PHE A 261 29.01 -7.92 -22.53
CA PHE A 261 28.36 -9.06 -23.20
C PHE A 261 28.21 -8.85 -24.72
N GLU A 262 27.82 -7.61 -25.11
CA GLU A 262 27.69 -7.24 -26.52
C GLU A 262 29.04 -6.97 -27.21
N GLU A 263 30.14 -6.98 -26.46
CA GLU A 263 31.50 -6.71 -26.98
C GLU A 263 31.62 -5.27 -27.55
N TRP A 264 30.86 -4.32 -26.95
CA TRP A 264 30.97 -2.90 -27.30
C TRP A 264 32.15 -2.20 -26.61
N ALA A 265 32.71 -2.84 -25.59
CA ALA A 265 33.94 -2.47 -24.89
C ALA A 265 34.62 -3.73 -24.33
N ASP A 266 35.95 -3.64 -24.16
CA ASP A 266 36.77 -4.78 -23.72
C ASP A 266 36.92 -4.87 -22.19
N ASN A 267 36.65 -3.79 -21.48
CA ASN A 267 36.81 -3.69 -20.03
C ASN A 267 35.80 -2.72 -19.40
N GLU A 268 35.71 -2.72 -18.07
CA GLU A 268 34.79 -1.89 -17.31
C GLU A 268 34.97 -0.38 -17.56
N ALA A 269 36.23 0.10 -17.60
CA ALA A 269 36.50 1.53 -17.75
C ALA A 269 35.99 2.06 -19.10
N ASP A 270 36.26 1.31 -20.16
CA ASP A 270 35.78 1.66 -21.52
C ASP A 270 34.27 1.50 -21.62
N ALA A 271 33.68 0.49 -20.95
CA ALA A 271 32.24 0.31 -20.91
C ALA A 271 31.53 1.50 -20.20
N ARG A 272 32.04 1.94 -19.07
CA ARG A 272 31.52 3.14 -18.38
C ARG A 272 31.64 4.40 -19.22
N ALA A 273 32.80 4.62 -19.84
CA ALA A 273 33.05 5.75 -20.73
C ALA A 273 32.05 5.74 -21.92
N LEU A 274 31.79 4.58 -22.52
CA LEU A 274 30.81 4.42 -23.59
C LEU A 274 29.38 4.75 -23.12
N LEU A 275 28.98 4.28 -21.92
CA LEU A 275 27.66 4.53 -21.35
C LEU A 275 27.45 6.02 -21.02
N GLU A 276 28.50 6.71 -20.58
CA GLU A 276 28.49 8.13 -20.27
C GLU A 276 28.56 9.02 -21.52
N SER A 277 29.07 8.52 -22.65
CA SER A 277 29.22 9.28 -23.88
C SER A 277 27.90 9.69 -24.54
N GLY A 278 26.80 8.99 -24.21
CA GLY A 278 25.50 9.18 -24.85
C GLY A 278 25.34 8.42 -26.19
N GLU A 279 26.33 7.62 -26.60
CA GLU A 279 26.21 6.77 -27.79
C GLU A 279 25.23 5.61 -27.59
N VAL A 280 25.08 5.14 -26.33
CA VAL A 280 24.12 4.11 -25.97
C VAL A 280 22.77 4.73 -25.69
N LYS A 281 21.74 4.29 -26.39
CA LYS A 281 20.35 4.70 -26.17
C LYS A 281 19.69 3.81 -25.12
N PHE A 282 18.93 4.44 -24.23
CA PHE A 282 18.15 3.74 -23.21
C PHE A 282 16.66 3.87 -23.49
N ILE A 283 15.94 2.74 -23.45
CA ILE A 283 14.49 2.71 -23.69
C ILE A 283 13.84 1.85 -22.58
N PRO A 284 12.74 2.30 -21.96
CA PRO A 284 11.99 1.44 -21.04
C PRO A 284 11.52 0.15 -21.71
N CYS A 285 11.69 -1.00 -21.04
CA CYS A 285 11.22 -2.29 -21.53
C CYS A 285 9.75 -2.23 -21.96
N HIS A 286 8.90 -1.61 -21.13
CA HIS A 286 7.47 -1.48 -21.42
C HIS A 286 7.14 -0.74 -22.74
N HIS A 287 8.03 0.08 -23.27
CA HIS A 287 7.85 0.77 -24.56
C HIS A 287 8.18 -0.14 -25.77
N CYS A 288 8.76 -1.32 -25.51
CA CYS A 288 9.19 -2.29 -26.51
C CYS A 288 8.49 -3.65 -26.34
N ASN A 289 7.29 -3.68 -25.78
CA ASN A 289 6.54 -4.90 -25.42
C ASN A 289 7.38 -5.89 -24.58
N ALA A 290 8.38 -5.38 -23.87
CA ALA A 290 9.28 -6.16 -23.05
C ALA A 290 9.11 -5.83 -21.56
N VAL A 291 9.60 -6.69 -20.71
CA VAL A 291 9.72 -6.52 -19.25
C VAL A 291 11.00 -7.20 -18.79
N GLY A 292 11.57 -6.71 -17.69
CA GLY A 292 12.75 -7.31 -17.10
C GLY A 292 12.76 -7.21 -15.57
N PRO A 293 13.13 -8.27 -14.84
CA PRO A 293 13.24 -8.24 -13.38
C PRO A 293 14.45 -7.38 -12.96
N MET A 294 14.35 -6.73 -11.81
CA MET A 294 15.42 -5.94 -11.21
C MET A 294 15.95 -4.85 -12.16
N GLY A 295 17.22 -4.80 -12.51
CA GLY A 295 17.75 -3.85 -13.51
C GLY A 295 17.02 -3.89 -14.85
N GLY A 296 16.45 -5.04 -15.20
CA GLY A 296 15.62 -5.24 -16.41
C GLY A 296 16.40 -5.07 -17.72
N ILE A 297 17.74 -5.12 -17.65
CA ILE A 297 18.60 -4.84 -18.78
C ILE A 297 18.44 -5.91 -19.86
N THR A 298 18.10 -5.45 -21.07
CA THR A 298 18.02 -6.28 -22.27
C THR A 298 18.79 -5.61 -23.39
N SER A 299 19.75 -6.34 -23.99
CA SER A 299 20.52 -5.91 -25.14
C SER A 299 20.29 -6.80 -26.35
N ALA A 300 20.80 -6.41 -27.52
CA ALA A 300 20.48 -6.98 -28.82
C ALA A 300 20.64 -8.50 -28.92
N ASN A 301 21.71 -9.06 -28.35
CA ASN A 301 22.02 -10.49 -28.45
C ASN A 301 21.53 -11.32 -27.24
N MET A 302 20.92 -10.72 -26.22
CA MET A 302 20.36 -11.49 -25.11
C MET A 302 19.17 -12.34 -25.57
N PRO A 303 19.08 -13.61 -25.12
CA PRO A 303 17.93 -14.44 -25.42
C PRO A 303 16.71 -14.00 -24.60
N VAL A 304 15.56 -13.92 -25.28
CA VAL A 304 14.28 -13.54 -24.67
C VAL A 304 13.22 -14.60 -24.97
N PHE A 305 12.36 -14.88 -24.00
CA PHE A 305 11.13 -15.60 -24.24
C PHE A 305 10.19 -14.74 -25.10
N VAL A 306 9.56 -15.38 -26.09
CA VAL A 306 8.48 -14.79 -26.91
C VAL A 306 7.18 -15.42 -26.46
N VAL A 307 6.37 -14.66 -25.73
CA VAL A 307 5.05 -15.09 -25.30
C VAL A 307 3.99 -14.36 -26.11
N LYS A 308 3.22 -15.13 -26.86
CA LYS A 308 2.12 -14.62 -27.68
C LYS A 308 0.80 -14.82 -26.97
N ASN A 309 0.03 -13.77 -26.83
CA ASN A 309 -1.37 -13.87 -26.45
C ASN A 309 -2.20 -14.24 -27.69
N GLU A 310 -2.58 -15.49 -27.83
CA GLU A 310 -3.30 -15.98 -29.01
C GLU A 310 -4.68 -15.35 -29.15
N THR A 311 -5.26 -14.84 -28.06
CA THR A 311 -6.57 -14.17 -28.10
C THR A 311 -6.49 -12.81 -28.78
N ASP A 312 -5.47 -12.01 -28.50
CA ASP A 312 -5.30 -10.65 -29.02
C ASP A 312 -4.25 -10.55 -30.13
N GLY A 313 -3.41 -11.58 -30.29
CA GLY A 313 -2.38 -11.68 -31.34
C GLY A 313 -1.09 -10.92 -31.05
N ASN A 314 -0.99 -10.23 -29.92
CA ASN A 314 0.19 -9.48 -29.50
C ASN A 314 1.23 -10.38 -28.82
N GLU A 315 2.47 -9.92 -28.83
CA GLU A 315 3.61 -10.63 -28.24
C GLU A 315 4.26 -9.76 -27.14
N ALA A 316 4.87 -10.44 -26.16
CA ALA A 316 5.70 -9.81 -25.15
C ALA A 316 6.97 -10.61 -24.89
N TYR A 317 7.98 -9.90 -24.38
CA TYR A 317 9.34 -10.39 -24.29
C TYR A 317 9.91 -10.22 -22.89
N CYS A 318 10.70 -11.20 -22.43
CA CYS A 318 11.48 -11.11 -21.21
C CYS A 318 12.76 -11.93 -21.36
N THR A 319 13.88 -11.42 -20.87
CA THR A 319 15.13 -12.18 -20.79
C THR A 319 14.95 -13.45 -19.95
N MET A 320 15.82 -14.44 -20.11
CA MET A 320 15.79 -15.65 -19.29
C MET A 320 16.34 -15.38 -17.88
N ASN A 321 15.87 -16.13 -16.90
CA ASN A 321 16.37 -16.06 -15.52
C ASN A 321 17.80 -16.64 -15.44
N GLU A 322 18.70 -15.89 -14.86
CA GLU A 322 20.13 -16.21 -14.75
C GLU A 322 20.49 -17.02 -13.49
N GLY A 323 19.50 -17.36 -12.66
CA GLY A 323 19.71 -17.96 -11.34
C GLY A 323 19.73 -16.91 -10.20
N ILE A 324 20.26 -17.27 -9.04
CA ILE A 324 20.31 -16.44 -7.82
C ILE A 324 21.76 -16.02 -7.55
N GLY A 325 21.94 -14.93 -6.79
CA GLY A 325 23.24 -14.45 -6.33
C GLY A 325 23.86 -13.39 -7.22
N LYS A 326 25.13 -13.56 -7.62
CA LYS A 326 25.84 -12.64 -8.52
C LYS A 326 25.44 -12.88 -9.97
N VAL A 327 24.45 -12.12 -10.42
CA VAL A 327 23.88 -12.17 -11.77
C VAL A 327 23.66 -10.76 -12.32
N LEU A 328 23.56 -10.63 -13.64
CA LEU A 328 23.47 -9.33 -14.32
C LEU A 328 22.31 -8.50 -13.77
N ARG A 329 21.11 -9.08 -13.64
CA ARG A 329 19.92 -8.34 -13.20
C ARG A 329 20.05 -7.69 -11.82
N PHE A 330 20.96 -8.19 -10.97
CA PHE A 330 21.31 -7.61 -9.67
C PHE A 330 22.59 -6.76 -9.70
N GLY A 331 23.04 -6.33 -10.88
CA GLY A 331 24.17 -5.41 -11.02
C GLY A 331 25.55 -6.07 -11.07
N ALA A 332 25.65 -7.39 -11.18
CA ALA A 332 26.95 -8.07 -11.30
C ALA A 332 27.39 -8.17 -12.78
N TYR A 333 28.67 -7.96 -13.03
CA TYR A 333 29.24 -7.95 -14.39
C TYR A 333 30.63 -8.61 -14.49
N SER A 334 30.95 -9.51 -13.56
CA SER A 334 32.20 -10.27 -13.62
C SER A 334 32.29 -11.13 -14.90
N GLU A 335 33.50 -11.57 -15.23
CA GLU A 335 33.71 -12.47 -16.38
C GLU A 335 32.83 -13.73 -16.30
N GLU A 336 32.62 -14.27 -15.09
CA GLU A 336 31.73 -15.42 -14.87
C GLU A 336 30.30 -15.10 -15.29
N VAL A 337 29.79 -13.90 -14.92
CA VAL A 337 28.44 -13.44 -15.29
C VAL A 337 28.31 -13.28 -16.80
N VAL A 338 29.27 -12.62 -17.44
CA VAL A 338 29.28 -12.42 -18.89
C VAL A 338 29.37 -13.76 -19.64
N ASN A 339 30.19 -14.70 -19.16
CA ASN A 339 30.31 -16.03 -19.77
C ASN A 339 29.02 -16.84 -19.59
N ARG A 340 28.30 -16.70 -18.45
CA ARG A 340 26.98 -17.31 -18.28
C ARG A 340 25.97 -16.76 -19.29
N LEU A 341 25.94 -15.45 -19.51
CA LEU A 341 25.08 -14.83 -20.53
C LEU A 341 25.41 -15.31 -21.95
N ARG A 342 26.71 -15.49 -22.28
CA ARG A 342 27.14 -16.09 -23.55
C ARG A 342 26.65 -17.52 -23.70
N TRP A 343 26.77 -18.34 -22.65
CA TRP A 343 26.22 -19.70 -22.62
C TRP A 343 24.69 -19.70 -22.78
N MET A 344 24.00 -18.79 -22.12
CA MET A 344 22.55 -18.66 -22.30
C MET A 344 22.16 -18.28 -23.73
N ARG A 345 22.94 -17.38 -24.36
CA ARG A 345 22.76 -16.98 -25.76
C ARG A 345 22.99 -18.11 -26.75
N ASP A 346 24.08 -18.91 -26.55
CA ASP A 346 24.58 -19.82 -27.55
C ASP A 346 24.12 -21.28 -27.32
N VAL A 347 23.75 -21.66 -26.12
CA VAL A 347 23.34 -23.03 -25.76
C VAL A 347 21.92 -23.09 -25.20
N LEU A 348 21.63 -22.40 -24.06
CA LEU A 348 20.34 -22.53 -23.38
C LEU A 348 19.19 -22.04 -24.25
N GLY A 349 19.28 -20.81 -24.78
CA GLY A 349 18.24 -20.19 -25.60
C GLY A 349 17.90 -21.02 -26.85
N PRO A 350 18.88 -21.36 -27.70
CA PRO A 350 18.63 -22.20 -28.87
C PRO A 350 18.08 -23.59 -28.54
N THR A 351 18.50 -24.19 -27.43
CA THR A 351 17.96 -25.49 -27.00
C THR A 351 16.49 -25.39 -26.60
N LEU A 352 16.13 -24.36 -25.81
CA LEU A 352 14.75 -24.14 -25.44
C LEU A 352 13.88 -23.74 -26.64
N ASP A 353 14.39 -22.92 -27.58
CA ASP A 353 13.65 -22.58 -28.79
C ASP A 353 13.30 -23.81 -29.62
N ARG A 354 14.28 -24.70 -29.83
CA ARG A 354 14.06 -25.99 -30.54
C ARG A 354 13.03 -26.85 -29.82
N ALA A 355 13.16 -27.00 -28.49
CA ALA A 355 12.26 -27.84 -27.71
C ALA A 355 10.82 -27.28 -27.74
N ILE A 356 10.63 -25.97 -27.53
CA ILE A 356 9.34 -25.30 -27.55
C ILE A 356 8.71 -25.35 -28.95
N THR A 357 9.51 -25.15 -30.00
CA THR A 357 9.06 -25.26 -31.41
C THR A 357 8.59 -26.66 -31.75
N GLU A 358 9.31 -27.70 -31.33
CA GLU A 358 8.94 -29.12 -31.56
C GLU A 358 7.64 -29.48 -30.83
N LEU A 359 7.39 -28.86 -29.67
CA LEU A 359 6.13 -29.00 -28.91
C LEU A 359 4.95 -28.18 -29.52
N GLY A 360 5.20 -27.34 -30.52
CA GLY A 360 4.18 -26.45 -31.10
C GLY A 360 3.81 -25.24 -30.24
N GLY A 361 4.66 -24.94 -29.26
CA GLY A 361 4.43 -23.93 -28.21
C GLY A 361 3.93 -24.54 -26.90
N LEU A 362 3.98 -23.77 -25.83
CA LEU A 362 3.52 -24.17 -24.49
C LEU A 362 2.46 -23.19 -23.97
N SER A 363 1.25 -23.69 -23.75
CA SER A 363 0.19 -22.89 -23.09
C SER A 363 0.57 -22.61 -21.64
N VAL A 364 0.48 -21.33 -21.23
CA VAL A 364 0.93 -20.90 -19.91
C VAL A 364 -0.15 -21.07 -18.85
N ASN A 365 -1.42 -20.77 -19.15
CA ASN A 365 -2.49 -20.82 -18.15
C ASN A 365 -2.60 -22.14 -17.38
N PRO A 366 -2.48 -23.35 -18.01
CA PRO A 366 -2.51 -24.60 -17.26
C PRO A 366 -1.34 -24.77 -16.29
N LEU A 367 -0.14 -24.25 -16.65
CA LEU A 367 1.04 -24.29 -15.79
C LEU A 367 0.82 -23.38 -14.57
N VAL A 368 0.33 -22.16 -14.79
CA VAL A 368 0.03 -21.20 -13.72
C VAL A 368 -1.06 -21.73 -12.79
N ALA A 369 -2.19 -22.20 -13.33
CA ALA A 369 -3.28 -22.76 -12.53
C ALA A 369 -2.81 -23.91 -11.61
N LYS A 370 -2.01 -24.82 -12.15
CA LYS A 370 -1.43 -25.93 -11.40
C LYS A 370 -0.46 -25.43 -10.31
N ALA A 371 0.41 -24.49 -10.63
CA ALA A 371 1.44 -24.02 -9.72
C ALA A 371 0.86 -23.15 -8.58
N VAL A 372 -0.17 -22.32 -8.84
CA VAL A 372 -0.94 -21.61 -7.79
C VAL A 372 -1.52 -22.62 -6.80
N ALA A 373 -2.16 -23.67 -7.30
CA ALA A 373 -2.72 -24.71 -6.44
C ALA A 373 -1.66 -25.51 -5.65
N MET A 374 -0.40 -25.50 -6.10
CA MET A 374 0.75 -26.14 -5.45
C MET A 374 1.56 -25.20 -4.55
N GLY A 375 1.17 -23.95 -4.42
CA GLY A 375 1.78 -23.00 -3.47
C GLY A 375 2.75 -21.99 -4.09
N ASP A 376 2.70 -21.73 -5.39
CA ASP A 376 3.43 -20.63 -6.02
C ASP A 376 2.56 -19.36 -6.07
N GLU A 377 3.15 -18.19 -5.76
CA GLU A 377 2.52 -16.89 -5.95
C GLU A 377 3.08 -16.11 -7.15
N PHE A 378 4.14 -16.63 -7.80
CA PHE A 378 4.73 -16.15 -9.05
C PHE A 378 5.56 -14.86 -9.00
N HIS A 379 5.93 -14.37 -7.85
CA HIS A 379 6.96 -13.32 -7.77
C HIS A 379 8.19 -13.81 -7.02
N GLN A 380 8.06 -14.23 -5.77
CA GLN A 380 9.16 -14.81 -4.99
C GLN A 380 9.22 -16.33 -5.06
N ARG A 381 8.10 -16.98 -5.27
CA ARG A 381 8.02 -18.44 -5.38
C ARG A 381 7.49 -18.86 -6.74
N ASN A 382 8.34 -19.55 -7.49
CA ASN A 382 8.07 -20.08 -8.83
C ASN A 382 8.50 -21.55 -8.95
N ILE A 383 8.62 -22.25 -7.83
CA ILE A 383 9.21 -23.61 -7.79
C ILE A 383 8.33 -24.61 -8.53
N ALA A 384 7.04 -24.62 -8.24
CA ALA A 384 6.11 -25.55 -8.86
C ALA A 384 5.97 -25.29 -10.37
N ALA A 385 5.97 -24.00 -10.76
CA ALA A 385 5.91 -23.62 -12.18
C ALA A 385 7.20 -23.95 -12.93
N SER A 386 8.38 -23.73 -12.32
CA SER A 386 9.67 -24.09 -12.92
C SER A 386 9.79 -25.60 -13.13
N LEU A 387 9.38 -26.39 -12.13
CA LEU A 387 9.33 -27.85 -12.24
C LEU A 387 8.32 -28.32 -13.31
N ALA A 388 7.15 -27.69 -13.39
CA ALA A 388 6.14 -28.00 -14.40
C ALA A 388 6.65 -27.67 -15.81
N PHE A 389 7.29 -26.51 -16.01
CA PHE A 389 7.92 -26.13 -17.27
C PHE A 389 9.02 -27.12 -17.67
N MET A 390 9.93 -27.44 -16.74
CA MET A 390 10.99 -28.42 -16.97
C MET A 390 10.40 -29.77 -17.37
N LYS A 391 9.33 -30.23 -16.71
CA LYS A 391 8.67 -31.49 -17.05
C LYS A 391 8.16 -31.53 -18.50
N GLU A 392 7.66 -30.40 -19.02
CA GLU A 392 7.18 -30.30 -20.39
C GLU A 392 8.33 -30.31 -21.40
N VAL A 393 9.43 -29.57 -21.14
CA VAL A 393 10.52 -29.42 -22.14
C VAL A 393 11.59 -30.50 -22.08
N ALA A 394 11.88 -31.09 -20.92
CA ALA A 394 12.98 -32.03 -20.74
C ALA A 394 12.88 -33.30 -21.64
N PRO A 395 11.71 -33.96 -21.82
CA PRO A 395 11.58 -35.11 -22.72
C PRO A 395 11.98 -34.77 -24.16
N THR A 396 11.66 -33.57 -24.63
CA THR A 396 12.05 -33.09 -25.97
C THR A 396 13.55 -32.80 -26.02
N ILE A 397 14.10 -32.09 -25.02
CA ILE A 397 15.52 -31.76 -24.93
C ILE A 397 16.39 -33.05 -24.97
N THR A 398 15.93 -34.14 -24.33
CA THR A 398 16.69 -35.41 -24.34
C THR A 398 16.87 -36.03 -25.73
N ARG A 399 16.01 -35.67 -26.70
CA ARG A 399 16.02 -36.20 -28.08
C ARG A 399 16.67 -35.24 -29.08
N LEU A 400 16.94 -33.99 -28.70
CA LEU A 400 17.58 -33.03 -29.60
C LEU A 400 18.99 -33.49 -29.97
N ASP A 401 19.37 -33.22 -31.21
CA ASP A 401 20.76 -33.41 -31.68
C ASP A 401 21.63 -32.28 -31.09
N MET A 402 22.42 -32.64 -30.07
CA MET A 402 23.32 -31.76 -29.33
C MET A 402 24.33 -32.56 -28.52
N SER A 403 25.42 -31.93 -28.06
CA SER A 403 26.41 -32.60 -27.22
C SER A 403 25.77 -33.11 -25.90
N GLU A 404 26.29 -34.25 -25.41
CA GLU A 404 25.85 -34.81 -24.12
C GLU A 404 26.11 -33.82 -22.98
N LYS A 405 27.23 -33.11 -23.04
CA LYS A 405 27.58 -32.06 -22.05
C LYS A 405 26.56 -30.94 -22.05
N ASP A 406 26.25 -30.37 -23.22
CA ASP A 406 25.30 -29.24 -23.28
C ASP A 406 23.89 -29.66 -22.85
N ARG A 407 23.47 -30.88 -23.22
CA ARG A 407 22.20 -31.46 -22.76
C ARG A 407 22.15 -31.56 -21.24
N TYR A 408 23.21 -32.10 -20.64
CA TYR A 408 23.31 -32.19 -19.19
C TYR A 408 23.28 -30.80 -18.52
N ASP A 409 24.10 -29.87 -19.04
CA ASP A 409 24.20 -28.51 -18.47
C ASP A 409 22.87 -27.77 -18.55
N VAL A 410 22.13 -27.88 -19.67
CA VAL A 410 20.80 -27.26 -19.81
C VAL A 410 19.80 -27.86 -18.83
N ILE A 411 19.69 -29.18 -18.74
CA ILE A 411 18.74 -29.85 -17.84
C ILE A 411 19.11 -29.54 -16.38
N LYS A 412 20.40 -29.58 -16.05
CA LYS A 412 20.88 -29.25 -14.71
C LYS A 412 20.56 -27.79 -14.33
N PHE A 413 20.79 -26.86 -15.25
CA PHE A 413 20.47 -25.43 -15.00
C PHE A 413 18.99 -25.21 -14.72
N LEU A 414 18.11 -25.84 -15.49
CA LEU A 414 16.66 -25.79 -15.29
C LEU A 414 16.26 -26.42 -13.94
N ALA A 415 16.89 -27.52 -13.56
CA ALA A 415 16.63 -28.21 -12.30
C ALA A 415 17.09 -27.42 -11.07
N ASP A 416 18.20 -26.67 -11.19
CA ASP A 416 18.81 -25.91 -10.11
C ASP A 416 18.21 -24.49 -9.96
N THR A 417 17.39 -24.02 -10.94
CA THR A 417 16.89 -22.65 -10.96
C THR A 417 15.41 -22.58 -10.59
N ASP A 418 15.12 -22.57 -9.30
CA ASP A 418 13.76 -22.55 -8.74
C ASP A 418 12.89 -21.38 -9.24
N GLN A 419 13.51 -20.24 -9.56
CA GLN A 419 12.82 -19.05 -10.06
C GLN A 419 12.81 -18.91 -11.58
N PHE A 420 13.14 -19.96 -12.32
CA PHE A 420 13.26 -19.88 -13.78
C PHE A 420 11.96 -19.39 -14.45
N PHE A 421 10.82 -19.80 -13.94
CA PHE A 421 9.51 -19.45 -14.50
C PHE A 421 9.11 -17.99 -14.28
N LEU A 422 9.73 -17.24 -13.36
CA LEU A 422 9.41 -15.83 -13.12
C LEU A 422 9.44 -14.99 -14.40
N ASN A 423 10.48 -15.15 -15.20
CA ASN A 423 10.65 -14.37 -16.43
C ASN A 423 9.61 -14.74 -17.49
N ILE A 424 9.20 -16.02 -17.56
CA ILE A 424 8.09 -16.49 -18.39
C ILE A 424 6.77 -15.86 -17.89
N MET A 425 6.55 -15.86 -16.57
CA MET A 425 5.35 -15.25 -15.98
C MET A 425 5.28 -13.75 -16.25
N MET A 426 6.40 -13.04 -16.18
CA MET A 426 6.47 -11.62 -16.50
C MET A 426 6.10 -11.34 -17.97
N ALA A 427 6.68 -12.08 -18.93
CA ALA A 427 6.31 -11.95 -20.34
C ALA A 427 4.83 -12.32 -20.58
N THR A 428 4.32 -13.33 -19.87
CA THR A 428 2.91 -13.71 -19.89
C THR A 428 2.01 -12.59 -19.41
N ALA A 429 2.27 -12.06 -18.21
CA ALA A 429 1.52 -10.95 -17.64
C ALA A 429 1.54 -9.73 -18.57
N LYS A 430 2.72 -9.40 -19.12
CA LYS A 430 2.88 -8.30 -20.08
C LYS A 430 2.02 -8.51 -21.33
N SER A 431 2.07 -9.70 -21.96
CA SER A 431 1.28 -9.98 -23.17
C SER A 431 -0.23 -9.87 -22.92
N VAL A 432 -0.71 -10.34 -21.77
CA VAL A 432 -2.12 -10.28 -21.39
C VAL A 432 -2.55 -8.85 -21.05
N MET A 433 -1.78 -8.12 -20.25
CA MET A 433 -2.11 -6.76 -19.85
C MET A 433 -2.01 -5.76 -21.01
N ASP A 434 -1.08 -5.95 -21.94
CA ASP A 434 -1.02 -5.16 -23.18
C ASP A 434 -2.23 -5.43 -24.10
N GLY A 435 -2.70 -6.67 -24.19
CA GLY A 435 -3.96 -7.00 -24.86
C GLY A 435 -5.15 -6.30 -24.18
N ALA A 436 -5.23 -6.35 -22.86
CA ALA A 436 -6.32 -5.76 -22.10
C ALA A 436 -6.36 -4.22 -22.18
N ARG A 437 -5.20 -3.53 -22.20
CA ARG A 437 -5.13 -2.06 -22.31
C ARG A 437 -5.51 -1.50 -23.69
N THR A 438 -5.82 -2.36 -24.67
CA THR A 438 -6.48 -1.91 -25.90
C THR A 438 -7.89 -1.35 -25.65
N ILE A 439 -8.45 -1.60 -24.48
CA ILE A 439 -9.61 -0.87 -23.95
C ILE A 439 -9.08 0.44 -23.37
N THR A 440 -9.39 1.55 -24.03
CA THR A 440 -8.80 2.88 -23.78
C THR A 440 -9.56 3.71 -22.75
N ASP A 441 -10.48 3.07 -22.02
CA ASP A 441 -11.28 3.68 -20.96
C ASP A 441 -11.14 2.88 -19.67
N GLY A 442 -11.49 3.51 -18.55
CA GLY A 442 -11.46 2.87 -17.24
C GLY A 442 -10.23 3.17 -16.40
N THR A 443 -10.27 2.66 -15.19
CA THR A 443 -9.32 2.98 -14.11
C THR A 443 -8.49 1.78 -13.66
N ILE A 444 -8.57 0.65 -14.38
CA ILE A 444 -7.76 -0.53 -14.09
C ILE A 444 -6.31 -0.26 -14.36
N VAL A 445 -5.46 -0.59 -13.39
CA VAL A 445 -4.00 -0.52 -13.52
C VAL A 445 -3.54 -1.58 -14.52
N THR A 446 -2.82 -1.16 -15.56
CA THR A 446 -2.37 -2.02 -16.66
C THR A 446 -0.86 -2.27 -16.66
N ALA A 447 -0.10 -1.47 -15.92
CA ALA A 447 1.31 -1.68 -15.67
C ALA A 447 1.73 -1.06 -14.35
N MET A 448 2.66 -1.72 -13.66
CA MET A 448 3.43 -1.21 -12.52
C MET A 448 4.89 -1.57 -12.73
N CYS A 449 5.80 -0.61 -12.54
CA CYS A 449 7.23 -0.82 -12.74
C CYS A 449 8.07 0.18 -11.92
N ARG A 450 9.37 -0.11 -11.76
CA ARG A 450 10.31 0.69 -10.96
C ARG A 450 11.70 0.69 -11.60
N ASN A 451 12.38 1.85 -11.53
CA ASN A 451 13.74 1.99 -12.06
C ASN A 451 14.81 2.21 -10.96
N GLY A 452 14.43 2.07 -9.68
CA GLY A 452 15.32 2.31 -8.54
C GLY A 452 15.34 3.77 -8.06
N VAL A 453 14.64 4.67 -8.76
CA VAL A 453 14.46 6.09 -8.41
C VAL A 453 12.97 6.43 -8.36
N GLU A 454 12.23 6.04 -9.39
CA GLU A 454 10.80 6.26 -9.54
C GLU A 454 10.05 4.93 -9.64
N PHE A 455 8.87 4.94 -9.05
CA PHE A 455 7.81 3.97 -9.30
C PHE A 455 6.84 4.56 -10.33
N GLY A 456 6.40 3.76 -11.28
CA GLY A 456 5.43 4.21 -12.30
C GLY A 456 4.26 3.25 -12.44
N ILE A 457 3.07 3.82 -12.67
CA ILE A 457 1.88 3.06 -13.04
C ILE A 457 1.29 3.55 -14.35
N ARG A 458 0.56 2.67 -15.04
CA ARG A 458 -0.33 3.01 -16.15
C ARG A 458 -1.75 2.54 -15.82
N ILE A 459 -2.75 3.27 -16.26
CA ILE A 459 -4.16 2.86 -16.18
C ILE A 459 -4.77 2.80 -17.58
N ALA A 460 -5.77 1.95 -17.76
CA ALA A 460 -6.40 1.70 -19.08
C ALA A 460 -6.84 3.01 -19.76
N GLY A 461 -7.52 3.90 -19.05
CA GLY A 461 -8.03 5.17 -19.58
C GLY A 461 -6.97 6.20 -20.00
N MET A 462 -5.68 6.00 -19.65
CA MET A 462 -4.60 6.94 -19.95
C MET A 462 -3.53 6.38 -20.92
N GLY A 463 -3.75 5.17 -21.45
CA GLY A 463 -2.88 4.59 -22.49
C GLY A 463 -1.43 4.42 -22.05
N ASP A 464 -0.49 5.10 -22.73
CA ASP A 464 0.96 4.96 -22.48
C ASP A 464 1.53 5.94 -21.46
N GLU A 465 0.70 6.81 -20.89
CA GLU A 465 1.15 7.81 -19.90
C GLU A 465 1.57 7.13 -18.59
N TRP A 466 2.75 7.51 -18.08
CA TRP A 466 3.25 7.09 -16.79
C TRP A 466 2.90 8.10 -15.71
N PHE A 467 2.36 7.59 -14.60
CA PHE A 467 2.15 8.35 -13.37
C PHE A 467 3.19 7.90 -12.36
N THR A 468 4.14 8.77 -12.04
CA THR A 468 5.32 8.42 -11.26
C THR A 468 5.33 9.08 -9.89
N GLY A 469 6.04 8.41 -8.96
CA GLY A 469 6.40 8.90 -7.65
C GLY A 469 7.72 8.28 -7.19
N PRO A 470 8.35 8.81 -6.12
CA PRO A 470 9.61 8.27 -5.61
C PRO A 470 9.42 6.82 -5.16
N VAL A 471 10.32 5.93 -5.60
CA VAL A 471 10.24 4.52 -5.26
C VAL A 471 10.58 4.28 -3.79
N ASN A 472 9.87 3.36 -3.15
CA ASN A 472 10.14 2.92 -1.78
C ASN A 472 11.24 1.84 -1.74
N THR A 473 11.96 1.77 -0.61
CA THR A 473 12.88 0.66 -0.32
C THR A 473 12.07 -0.54 0.21
N PRO A 474 12.33 -1.77 -0.28
CA PRO A 474 11.65 -2.96 0.21
C PRO A 474 11.92 -3.20 1.70
N LYS A 475 10.91 -3.67 2.42
CA LYS A 475 11.02 -4.11 3.82
C LYS A 475 10.94 -5.64 3.86
N GLY A 476 11.90 -6.28 4.53
CA GLY A 476 11.92 -7.74 4.56
C GLY A 476 13.10 -8.32 5.32
N LEU A 477 13.50 -9.54 4.94
CA LEU A 477 14.62 -10.24 5.55
C LEU A 477 15.87 -10.14 4.70
N TYR A 478 16.96 -9.81 5.34
CA TYR A 478 18.30 -9.76 4.73
C TYR A 478 19.04 -11.08 4.95
N PHE A 479 19.88 -11.44 4.01
CA PHE A 479 20.77 -12.59 4.14
C PHE A 479 21.83 -12.30 5.19
N THR A 480 22.39 -13.37 5.77
CA THR A 480 23.42 -13.23 6.81
C THR A 480 24.58 -12.32 6.37
N GLY A 481 24.85 -11.29 7.13
CA GLY A 481 25.92 -10.32 6.87
C GLY A 481 25.48 -9.04 6.15
N TYR A 482 24.17 -8.87 5.89
CA TYR A 482 23.58 -7.67 5.30
C TYR A 482 22.44 -7.14 6.16
N ASP A 483 22.15 -5.85 6.05
CA ASP A 483 21.07 -5.16 6.74
C ASP A 483 20.35 -4.13 5.83
N GLU A 484 19.45 -3.34 6.41
CA GLU A 484 18.64 -2.35 5.66
C GLU A 484 19.50 -1.26 4.99
N GLU A 485 20.68 -0.96 5.56
CA GLU A 485 21.59 0.04 4.98
C GLU A 485 22.26 -0.46 3.69
N ASP A 486 22.29 -1.78 3.46
CA ASP A 486 22.85 -2.37 2.25
C ASP A 486 21.85 -2.43 1.09
N GLY A 487 20.56 -2.29 1.38
CA GLY A 487 19.49 -2.40 0.40
C GLY A 487 19.43 -1.24 -0.59
N CYS A 488 19.12 -1.56 -1.85
CA CYS A 488 18.80 -0.58 -2.88
C CYS A 488 17.29 -0.30 -2.87
N PRO A 489 16.85 0.94 -3.19
CA PRO A 489 15.45 1.20 -3.53
C PRO A 489 14.96 0.23 -4.61
N ASP A 490 13.66 -0.10 -4.60
CA ASP A 490 13.13 -1.16 -5.44
C ASP A 490 13.25 -0.86 -6.95
N MET A 491 13.52 -1.90 -7.73
CA MET A 491 13.68 -1.80 -9.17
C MET A 491 13.11 -3.03 -9.88
N GLY A 492 12.75 -2.88 -11.15
CA GLY A 492 12.27 -3.97 -11.98
C GLY A 492 10.86 -3.80 -12.52
N ASP A 493 10.56 -4.54 -13.58
CA ASP A 493 9.21 -4.63 -14.15
C ASP A 493 8.41 -5.79 -13.58
N SER A 494 8.98 -6.53 -12.62
CA SER A 494 8.34 -7.72 -12.07
C SER A 494 7.00 -7.46 -11.38
N ALA A 495 6.69 -6.21 -10.99
CA ALA A 495 5.36 -5.81 -10.52
C ALA A 495 4.25 -5.98 -11.58
N ILE A 496 4.59 -6.31 -12.83
CA ILE A 496 3.62 -6.74 -13.84
C ILE A 496 2.89 -8.02 -13.41
N THR A 497 3.51 -8.86 -12.58
CA THR A 497 2.87 -10.05 -12.00
C THR A 497 1.74 -9.66 -11.06
N GLU A 498 1.93 -8.67 -10.19
CA GLU A 498 0.88 -8.13 -9.35
C GLU A 498 -0.20 -7.41 -10.16
N THR A 499 0.18 -6.71 -11.22
CA THR A 499 -0.79 -6.09 -12.15
C THR A 499 -1.70 -7.14 -12.80
N PHE A 500 -1.15 -8.32 -13.11
CA PHE A 500 -1.89 -9.45 -13.66
C PHE A 500 -2.72 -10.20 -12.60
N GLY A 501 -2.44 -10.03 -11.32
CA GLY A 501 -3.19 -10.61 -10.20
C GLY A 501 -2.54 -11.81 -9.52
N VAL A 502 -1.21 -11.95 -9.64
CA VAL A 502 -0.39 -12.92 -8.89
C VAL A 502 0.66 -12.18 -8.07
N GLY A 503 1.68 -12.81 -7.55
CA GLY A 503 2.63 -12.17 -6.65
C GLY A 503 2.00 -11.77 -5.33
N GLY A 504 2.25 -10.56 -4.85
CA GLY A 504 1.65 -10.02 -3.63
C GLY A 504 0.12 -10.03 -3.62
N MET A 505 -0.53 -10.02 -4.79
CA MET A 505 -1.98 -10.13 -4.95
C MET A 505 -2.51 -11.54 -4.62
N ALA A 506 -1.64 -12.54 -4.59
CA ALA A 506 -1.97 -13.94 -4.33
C ALA A 506 -1.19 -14.52 -3.14
N MET A 507 -0.84 -13.70 -2.15
CA MET A 507 0.02 -14.06 -1.03
C MET A 507 -0.43 -15.33 -0.31
N ILE A 508 -1.73 -15.53 -0.14
CA ILE A 508 -2.31 -16.71 0.53
C ILE A 508 -2.11 -18.02 -0.25
N ALA A 509 -1.78 -17.97 -1.54
CA ALA A 509 -1.39 -19.16 -2.29
C ALA A 509 -0.06 -19.73 -1.77
N ALA A 510 0.84 -18.85 -1.28
CA ALA A 510 2.18 -19.20 -0.83
C ALA A 510 2.49 -18.65 0.58
N PRO A 511 1.83 -19.15 1.67
CA PRO A 511 2.07 -18.63 3.02
C PRO A 511 3.53 -18.74 3.49
N ALA A 512 4.31 -19.66 2.90
CA ALA A 512 5.75 -19.79 3.17
C ALA A 512 6.54 -18.55 2.72
N VAL A 513 6.09 -17.85 1.67
CA VAL A 513 6.71 -16.61 1.17
C VAL A 513 6.58 -15.49 2.21
N THR A 514 5.44 -15.40 2.91
CA THR A 514 5.21 -14.40 3.96
C THR A 514 6.31 -14.42 5.02
N ARG A 515 6.75 -15.63 5.42
CA ARG A 515 7.89 -15.80 6.34
C ARG A 515 9.21 -15.37 5.68
N PHE A 516 9.41 -15.74 4.43
CA PHE A 516 10.65 -15.44 3.69
C PHE A 516 10.81 -13.93 3.44
N VAL A 517 9.73 -13.21 3.20
CA VAL A 517 9.75 -11.74 3.06
C VAL A 517 9.61 -10.99 4.38
N GLY A 518 9.67 -11.69 5.52
CA GLY A 518 9.59 -11.07 6.85
C GLY A 518 8.23 -10.50 7.23
N ALA A 519 7.16 -10.90 6.55
CA ALA A 519 5.81 -10.35 6.72
C ALA A 519 4.88 -11.23 7.58
N GLY A 520 5.42 -12.23 8.33
CA GLY A 520 4.65 -13.05 9.28
C GLY A 520 4.34 -14.47 8.79
N GLY A 521 3.15 -14.99 9.10
CA GLY A 521 2.72 -16.36 8.84
C GLY A 521 1.47 -16.47 7.97
N TYR A 522 0.70 -17.56 8.17
CA TYR A 522 -0.53 -17.82 7.41
C TYR A 522 -1.58 -16.72 7.57
N GLU A 523 -1.81 -16.26 8.80
CA GLU A 523 -2.80 -15.21 9.10
C GLU A 523 -2.42 -13.88 8.40
N ASP A 524 -1.13 -13.59 8.32
CA ASP A 524 -0.67 -12.40 7.60
C ASP A 524 -0.83 -12.55 6.09
N ALA A 525 -0.59 -13.74 5.54
CA ALA A 525 -0.86 -14.03 4.14
C ALA A 525 -2.35 -13.87 3.81
N LEU A 526 -3.22 -14.34 4.70
CA LEU A 526 -4.67 -14.19 4.57
C LEU A 526 -5.09 -12.71 4.66
N ARG A 527 -4.55 -11.98 5.64
CA ARG A 527 -4.81 -10.53 5.79
C ARG A 527 -4.40 -9.75 4.54
N VAL A 528 -3.18 -9.96 4.05
CA VAL A 528 -2.69 -9.30 2.83
C VAL A 528 -3.60 -9.62 1.64
N SER A 529 -3.98 -10.89 1.43
CA SER A 529 -4.85 -11.25 0.30
C SER A 529 -6.25 -10.64 0.42
N ASN A 530 -6.80 -10.54 1.64
CA ASN A 530 -8.07 -9.86 1.87
C ASN A 530 -7.97 -8.34 1.62
N GLU A 531 -6.87 -7.69 2.03
CA GLU A 531 -6.61 -6.28 1.71
C GLU A 531 -6.49 -6.05 0.20
N MET A 532 -5.81 -6.95 -0.52
CA MET A 532 -5.70 -6.86 -1.99
C MET A 532 -7.07 -7.03 -2.68
N ALA A 533 -7.96 -7.84 -2.12
CA ALA A 533 -9.33 -7.97 -2.62
C ALA A 533 -10.15 -6.67 -2.46
N GLU A 534 -9.81 -5.80 -1.50
CA GLU A 534 -10.48 -4.50 -1.32
C GLU A 534 -10.17 -3.48 -2.43
N ILE A 535 -9.04 -3.62 -3.11
CA ILE A 535 -8.58 -2.71 -4.17
C ILE A 535 -8.71 -3.30 -5.57
N THR A 536 -9.26 -4.50 -5.70
CA THR A 536 -9.53 -5.18 -6.97
C THR A 536 -11.03 -5.32 -7.21
N ILE A 537 -11.42 -5.46 -8.47
CA ILE A 537 -12.84 -5.52 -8.82
C ILE A 537 -13.37 -6.94 -9.03
N ASP A 538 -12.47 -7.94 -9.13
CA ASP A 538 -12.88 -9.33 -9.39
C ASP A 538 -11.79 -10.33 -8.93
N HIS A 539 -12.10 -11.61 -9.09
CA HIS A 539 -11.17 -12.73 -8.89
C HIS A 539 -11.00 -13.51 -10.20
N ASN A 540 -9.77 -13.96 -10.48
CA ASN A 540 -9.47 -14.71 -11.69
C ASN A 540 -9.96 -16.17 -11.56
N PRO A 541 -10.99 -16.60 -12.30
CA PRO A 541 -11.54 -17.96 -12.18
C PRO A 541 -10.60 -19.05 -12.74
N ASN A 542 -9.54 -18.66 -13.48
CA ASN A 542 -8.57 -19.60 -14.04
C ASN A 542 -7.51 -20.01 -13.01
N PHE A 543 -7.29 -19.23 -11.94
CA PHE A 543 -6.21 -19.43 -10.97
C PHE A 543 -6.75 -19.54 -9.56
N ILE A 544 -7.20 -20.73 -9.21
CA ILE A 544 -7.88 -21.04 -7.94
C ILE A 544 -6.88 -21.32 -6.84
N ILE A 545 -7.05 -20.67 -5.69
CA ILE A 545 -6.22 -20.82 -4.50
C ILE A 545 -6.94 -21.73 -3.47
N PRO A 546 -6.50 -22.98 -3.29
CA PRO A 546 -7.13 -23.89 -2.34
C PRO A 546 -7.10 -23.40 -0.89
N THR A 547 -6.00 -22.73 -0.49
CA THR A 547 -5.82 -22.16 0.85
C THR A 547 -6.70 -20.95 1.11
N TRP A 548 -7.34 -20.38 0.10
CA TRP A 548 -8.28 -19.27 0.20
C TRP A 548 -9.72 -19.71 -0.12
N ASN A 549 -10.10 -20.81 0.42
CA ASN A 549 -11.44 -21.37 0.24
C ASN A 549 -11.86 -21.53 -1.22
N PHE A 550 -10.90 -21.90 -2.09
CA PHE A 550 -11.05 -22.04 -3.53
C PHE A 550 -11.49 -20.75 -4.27
N GLN A 551 -11.18 -19.58 -3.73
CA GLN A 551 -11.32 -18.34 -4.48
C GLN A 551 -10.23 -18.23 -5.56
N GLY A 552 -10.52 -17.46 -6.61
CA GLY A 552 -9.52 -17.08 -7.61
C GLY A 552 -8.54 -16.03 -7.06
N THR A 553 -7.40 -15.83 -7.74
CA THR A 553 -6.48 -14.74 -7.40
C THR A 553 -7.15 -13.38 -7.61
N CYS A 554 -6.78 -12.36 -6.80
CA CYS A 554 -7.30 -10.99 -6.96
C CYS A 554 -7.01 -10.45 -8.37
N LEU A 555 -7.99 -9.83 -9.01
CA LEU A 555 -7.86 -9.37 -10.39
C LEU A 555 -8.45 -7.97 -10.58
N GLY A 556 -7.69 -7.14 -11.30
CA GLY A 556 -8.15 -5.81 -11.70
C GLY A 556 -8.00 -4.77 -10.61
N ILE A 557 -6.77 -4.39 -10.30
CA ILE A 557 -6.46 -3.26 -9.41
C ILE A 557 -7.13 -2.01 -9.98
N ASP A 558 -8.09 -1.45 -9.25
CA ASP A 558 -8.76 -0.20 -9.64
C ASP A 558 -8.10 0.98 -8.91
N ALA A 559 -7.51 1.90 -9.66
CA ALA A 559 -6.85 3.08 -9.10
C ALA A 559 -7.80 3.93 -8.23
N ARG A 560 -9.12 3.92 -8.49
CA ARG A 560 -10.11 4.60 -7.65
C ARG A 560 -10.21 3.94 -6.28
N LEU A 561 -10.27 2.60 -6.22
CA LEU A 561 -10.35 1.86 -4.96
C LEU A 561 -9.06 2.02 -4.14
N VAL A 562 -7.89 2.02 -4.80
CA VAL A 562 -6.60 2.28 -4.14
C VAL A 562 -6.63 3.62 -3.42
N VAL A 563 -6.99 4.70 -4.10
CA VAL A 563 -7.05 6.05 -3.51
C VAL A 563 -8.17 6.16 -2.48
N GLU A 564 -9.34 5.62 -2.76
CA GLU A 564 -10.50 5.66 -1.85
C GLU A 564 -10.21 5.01 -0.51
N LYS A 565 -9.61 3.80 -0.55
CA LYS A 565 -9.32 2.98 0.63
C LYS A 565 -8.03 3.38 1.36
N GLY A 566 -7.13 4.09 0.66
CA GLY A 566 -5.79 4.35 1.18
C GLY A 566 -4.91 3.09 1.23
N ILE A 567 -5.24 2.05 0.47
CA ILE A 567 -4.53 0.77 0.40
C ILE A 567 -3.81 0.69 -0.93
N THR A 568 -2.50 0.51 -0.92
CA THR A 568 -1.71 0.28 -2.14
C THR A 568 -1.40 -1.21 -2.33
N PRO A 569 -1.22 -1.68 -3.57
CA PRO A 569 -0.84 -3.06 -3.84
C PRO A 569 0.40 -3.48 -3.05
N VAL A 570 0.43 -4.72 -2.57
CA VAL A 570 1.63 -5.34 -2.02
C VAL A 570 2.41 -5.98 -3.16
N ILE A 571 3.67 -5.65 -3.28
CA ILE A 571 4.59 -6.23 -4.28
C ILE A 571 5.65 -7.04 -3.55
N ASN A 572 5.77 -8.31 -3.87
CA ASN A 572 6.88 -9.14 -3.42
C ASN A 572 8.12 -8.80 -4.27
N THR A 573 9.29 -8.71 -3.67
CA THR A 573 10.50 -8.34 -4.41
C THR A 573 11.77 -8.90 -3.78
N GLY A 574 12.80 -9.15 -4.59
CA GLY A 574 14.16 -9.34 -4.10
C GLY A 574 14.76 -7.99 -3.71
N ILE A 575 15.71 -8.00 -2.80
CA ILE A 575 16.47 -6.81 -2.40
C ILE A 575 17.86 -6.91 -3.02
N ALA A 576 18.20 -5.98 -3.92
CA ALA A 576 19.54 -5.86 -4.46
C ALA A 576 20.42 -5.04 -3.51
N HIS A 577 21.73 -5.33 -3.48
CA HIS A 577 22.68 -4.48 -2.80
C HIS A 577 22.76 -3.11 -3.49
N LYS A 578 22.89 -2.03 -2.71
CA LYS A 578 23.01 -0.65 -3.24
C LYS A 578 24.26 -0.40 -4.08
N ILE A 579 25.27 -1.27 -3.95
CA ILE A 579 26.52 -1.23 -4.73
C ILE A 579 26.50 -2.37 -5.74
N ALA A 580 26.87 -2.07 -6.99
CA ALA A 580 27.00 -3.05 -8.07
C ALA A 580 28.01 -4.17 -7.72
N GLY A 581 27.79 -5.35 -8.28
CA GLY A 581 28.70 -6.50 -8.11
C GLY A 581 28.41 -7.41 -6.91
N TYR A 582 27.63 -6.95 -5.93
CA TYR A 582 27.30 -7.77 -4.74
C TYR A 582 26.14 -8.76 -5.03
N GLY A 583 25.15 -8.34 -5.80
CA GLY A 583 24.00 -9.18 -6.14
C GLY A 583 22.80 -9.00 -5.20
N GLN A 584 22.03 -10.08 -5.02
CA GLN A 584 20.87 -10.09 -4.12
C GLN A 584 21.32 -10.23 -2.67
N VAL A 585 20.76 -9.42 -1.78
CA VAL A 585 21.07 -9.38 -0.34
C VAL A 585 19.88 -9.68 0.57
N GLY A 586 18.69 -9.84 -0.02
CA GLY A 586 17.50 -10.14 0.76
C GLY A 586 16.25 -10.31 -0.10
N ALA A 587 15.12 -10.47 0.57
CA ALA A 587 13.79 -10.45 -0.04
C ALA A 587 12.80 -9.76 0.89
N GLY A 588 11.82 -9.08 0.32
CA GLY A 588 10.86 -8.31 1.08
C GLY A 588 9.60 -7.99 0.29
N THR A 589 8.83 -7.09 0.86
CA THR A 589 7.66 -6.49 0.23
C THR A 589 7.88 -4.99 0.06
N VAL A 590 7.26 -4.43 -0.96
CA VAL A 590 7.24 -2.99 -1.18
C VAL A 590 5.84 -2.56 -1.58
N HIS A 591 5.48 -1.33 -1.21
CA HIS A 591 4.24 -0.67 -1.60
C HIS A 591 4.52 0.44 -2.60
N PRO A 592 3.75 0.57 -3.69
CA PRO A 592 3.79 1.74 -4.55
C PRO A 592 3.49 3.03 -3.78
N PRO A 593 4.09 4.17 -4.17
CA PRO A 593 3.67 5.46 -3.65
C PRO A 593 2.20 5.76 -4.01
N MET A 594 1.40 6.17 -3.03
CA MET A 594 -0.02 6.51 -3.23
C MET A 594 -0.20 7.59 -4.31
N GLU A 595 0.73 8.55 -4.37
CA GLU A 595 0.67 9.66 -5.32
C GLU A 595 0.64 9.23 -6.80
N CYS A 596 1.14 8.04 -7.14
CA CYS A 596 1.04 7.51 -8.51
C CYS A 596 -0.43 7.31 -8.90
N PHE A 597 -1.22 6.74 -7.99
CA PHE A 597 -2.65 6.49 -8.20
C PHE A 597 -3.46 7.78 -8.13
N GLU A 598 -3.14 8.67 -7.20
CA GLU A 598 -3.77 9.99 -7.09
C GLU A 598 -3.59 10.82 -8.37
N LYS A 599 -2.34 10.87 -8.89
CA LYS A 599 -2.02 11.54 -10.16
C LYS A 599 -2.81 10.92 -11.32
N ALA A 600 -2.89 9.60 -11.37
CA ALA A 600 -3.59 8.87 -12.44
C ALA A 600 -5.09 9.18 -12.46
N ILE A 601 -5.78 9.09 -11.31
CA ILE A 601 -7.23 9.37 -11.26
C ILE A 601 -7.55 10.84 -11.51
N VAL A 602 -6.71 11.78 -11.03
CA VAL A 602 -6.89 13.21 -11.29
C VAL A 602 -6.69 13.53 -12.78
N ALA A 603 -5.65 12.98 -13.41
CA ALA A 603 -5.40 13.16 -14.83
C ALA A 603 -6.54 12.55 -15.67
N TYR A 604 -7.03 11.37 -15.31
CA TYR A 604 -8.14 10.74 -16.01
C TYR A 604 -9.44 11.52 -15.86
N ALA A 605 -9.77 12.00 -14.66
CA ALA A 605 -10.93 12.87 -14.44
C ALA A 605 -10.84 14.15 -15.27
N LYS A 606 -9.65 14.76 -15.35
CA LYS A 606 -9.40 15.93 -16.21
C LYS A 606 -9.60 15.63 -17.69
N LYS A 607 -9.13 14.47 -18.17
CA LYS A 607 -9.38 13.99 -19.54
C LYS A 607 -10.88 13.88 -19.85
N LEU A 608 -11.69 13.51 -18.85
CA LEU A 608 -13.15 13.39 -18.95
C LEU A 608 -13.89 14.73 -18.72
N GLY A 609 -13.17 15.83 -18.53
CA GLY A 609 -13.74 17.19 -18.41
C GLY A 609 -14.02 17.66 -16.99
N PHE A 610 -13.47 16.98 -15.97
CA PHE A 610 -13.57 17.42 -14.57
C PHE A 610 -12.36 18.25 -14.17
N GLU A 611 -12.61 19.45 -13.67
CA GLU A 611 -11.61 20.30 -13.01
C GLU A 611 -11.90 20.31 -11.50
N ALA A 612 -10.94 19.80 -10.71
CA ALA A 612 -11.07 19.61 -9.25
C ALA A 612 -10.85 20.91 -8.46
#